data_905a264c7828a79d36a3f937784aeeb4
#
_entry.id   905a264c7828a79d36a3f937784aeeb4
#
_cell.length_a   1.000
_cell.length_b   1.000
_cell.length_c   1.000
_cell.angle_alpha   90.00
_cell.angle_beta   90.00
_cell.angle_gamma   90.00
#
_symmetry.space_group_name_H-M   'P 1'
#
loop_
_entity.id
_entity.type
_entity.pdbx_description
1 polymer ?
#
loop_
_entity_poly.entity_id
_entity_poly.type
_entity_poly.pdbx_seq_one_letter_code
_entity_poly.pdbx_strand_id
1 'polypeptide(L)'
;MTEGSKDEKVRLNVVGITYSQVQSGAYALLLAEEGGYYRIPVVIGASEAQAIAVKLSNIVPPRPLAHDLMASMYHAFGISLDEVFIYRFHDGVFQSELHLSSDDRSVVLDSRTSDAVALALRTGAPIFTTRHILTTTGFKSKEKGLESADAVDSRHVVKLERYAVEELEKMLSKCVEREEYERAAEIKRVIDAKRADKQE
;
A
#
# COMPACT_ATOMS: atom_id res chain seq x y z
N MET A 1 -13.79 -33.67 10.27
CA MET A 1 -12.63 -32.72 10.33
C MET A 1 -12.94 -31.60 9.34
N THR A 2 -13.16 -30.46 9.86
CA THR A 2 -13.94 -29.36 9.33
C THR A 2 -13.30 -28.64 8.13
N GLU A 3 -13.93 -28.73 6.96
CA GLU A 3 -13.64 -27.92 5.76
C GLU A 3 -13.99 -26.42 5.91
N GLY A 4 -14.47 -26.01 7.08
CA GLY A 4 -14.97 -24.66 7.35
C GLY A 4 -13.92 -23.54 7.47
N SER A 5 -12.61 -23.82 7.33
CA SER A 5 -11.56 -22.84 7.61
C SER A 5 -10.99 -22.10 6.38
N LYS A 6 -11.29 -22.54 5.15
CA LYS A 6 -10.71 -21.91 3.93
C LYS A 6 -11.44 -20.66 3.47
N ASP A 7 -12.73 -20.57 3.73
CA ASP A 7 -13.62 -19.52 3.21
C ASP A 7 -13.98 -18.43 4.24
N GLU A 8 -13.37 -18.47 5.43
CA GLU A 8 -13.58 -17.45 6.45
C GLU A 8 -13.11 -16.09 5.93
N LYS A 9 -14.04 -15.13 5.81
CA LYS A 9 -13.71 -13.74 5.50
C LYS A 9 -12.97 -13.10 6.66
N VAL A 10 -11.86 -12.45 6.35
CA VAL A 10 -11.03 -11.72 7.29
C VAL A 10 -10.99 -10.26 6.88
N ARG A 11 -11.28 -9.37 7.81
CA ARG A 11 -11.22 -7.93 7.58
C ARG A 11 -9.78 -7.46 7.53
N LEU A 12 -9.50 -6.57 6.58
CA LEU A 12 -8.20 -5.96 6.37
C LEU A 12 -8.25 -4.45 6.57
N ASN A 13 -7.21 -3.91 7.17
CA ASN A 13 -6.95 -2.48 7.28
C ASN A 13 -5.73 -2.10 6.44
N VAL A 14 -5.75 -0.91 5.85
CA VAL A 14 -4.59 -0.36 5.14
C VAL A 14 -3.61 0.17 6.16
N VAL A 15 -2.41 -0.41 6.21
CA VAL A 15 -1.33 0.03 7.13
C VAL A 15 -0.53 1.18 6.52
N GLY A 16 -0.28 1.11 5.20
CA GLY A 16 0.49 2.12 4.49
C GLY A 16 1.10 1.58 3.21
N ILE A 17 2.01 2.38 2.66
CA ILE A 17 2.74 2.06 1.43
C ILE A 17 4.23 2.12 1.75
N THR A 18 5.00 1.19 1.18
CA THR A 18 6.45 1.16 1.26
C THR A 18 7.04 0.87 -0.12
N TYR A 19 8.33 1.07 -0.31
CA TYR A 19 8.99 0.64 -1.55
C TYR A 19 9.01 -0.89 -1.64
N SER A 20 8.75 -1.41 -2.83
CA SER A 20 8.83 -2.85 -3.07
C SER A 20 10.29 -3.31 -3.00
N GLN A 21 10.54 -4.36 -2.23
CA GLN A 21 11.85 -5.02 -2.20
C GLN A 21 11.97 -6.11 -3.29
N VAL A 22 10.85 -6.46 -3.91
CA VAL A 22 10.75 -7.54 -4.90
C VAL A 22 10.95 -6.99 -6.31
N GLN A 23 10.45 -5.80 -6.59
CA GLN A 23 10.47 -5.20 -7.92
C GLN A 23 10.96 -3.75 -7.83
N SER A 24 12.04 -3.43 -8.55
CA SER A 24 12.58 -2.07 -8.62
C SER A 24 11.55 -1.11 -9.25
N GLY A 25 11.40 0.07 -8.66
CA GLY A 25 10.44 1.08 -9.12
C GLY A 25 8.97 0.82 -8.78
N ALA A 26 8.65 -0.29 -8.09
CA ALA A 26 7.31 -0.59 -7.60
C ALA A 26 7.18 -0.30 -6.11
N TYR A 27 5.93 -0.20 -5.67
CA TYR A 27 5.56 0.01 -4.27
C TYR A 27 4.87 -1.22 -3.72
N ALA A 28 4.89 -1.39 -2.41
CA ALA A 28 4.13 -2.42 -1.70
C ALA A 28 3.08 -1.73 -0.83
N LEU A 29 1.81 -1.97 -1.14
CA LEU A 29 0.69 -1.64 -0.29
C LEU A 29 0.61 -2.70 0.81
N LEU A 30 0.67 -2.28 2.08
CA LEU A 30 0.59 -3.17 3.23
C LEU A 30 -0.85 -3.19 3.76
N LEU A 31 -1.46 -4.37 3.71
CA LEU A 31 -2.76 -4.67 4.31
C LEU A 31 -2.55 -5.54 5.53
N ALA A 32 -3.19 -5.23 6.67
CA ALA A 32 -3.12 -6.03 7.89
C ALA A 32 -4.50 -6.56 8.27
N GLU A 33 -4.59 -7.78 8.79
CA GLU A 33 -5.82 -8.25 9.42
C GLU A 33 -6.17 -7.39 10.64
N GLU A 34 -7.42 -7.35 11.01
CA GLU A 34 -7.91 -6.51 12.11
C GLU A 34 -7.20 -6.78 13.45
N GLY A 35 -6.69 -7.97 13.68
CA GLY A 35 -5.85 -8.31 14.84
C GLY A 35 -4.38 -7.90 14.70
N GLY A 36 -3.94 -7.44 13.52
CA GLY A 36 -2.58 -6.99 13.23
C GLY A 36 -1.51 -8.09 13.18
N TYR A 37 -1.91 -9.36 13.29
CA TYR A 37 -0.99 -10.50 13.36
C TYR A 37 -0.38 -10.86 12.00
N TYR A 38 -1.18 -10.80 10.93
CA TYR A 38 -0.72 -11.03 9.56
C TYR A 38 -0.78 -9.74 8.74
N ARG A 39 0.20 -9.57 7.87
CA ARG A 39 0.26 -8.48 6.88
C ARG A 39 0.46 -9.07 5.48
N ILE A 40 -0.28 -8.53 4.51
CA ILE A 40 -0.18 -8.89 3.09
C ILE A 40 0.49 -7.73 2.35
N PRO A 41 1.62 -7.94 1.67
CA PRO A 41 2.21 -6.97 0.76
C PRO A 41 1.60 -7.15 -0.64
N VAL A 42 0.97 -6.12 -1.17
CA VAL A 42 0.45 -6.08 -2.54
C VAL A 42 1.35 -5.18 -3.37
N VAL A 43 2.01 -5.72 -4.38
CA VAL A 43 2.85 -4.91 -5.28
C VAL A 43 1.96 -4.05 -6.16
N ILE A 44 2.22 -2.74 -6.19
CA ILE A 44 1.45 -1.74 -6.92
C ILE A 44 2.36 -0.78 -7.68
N GLY A 45 1.85 -0.16 -8.74
CA GLY A 45 2.58 0.86 -9.49
C GLY A 45 2.64 2.21 -8.77
N ALA A 46 3.46 3.13 -9.29
CA ALA A 46 3.67 4.44 -8.69
C ALA A 46 2.40 5.31 -8.71
N SER A 47 1.61 5.26 -9.77
CA SER A 47 0.36 6.02 -9.90
C SER A 47 -0.71 5.55 -8.90
N GLU A 48 -0.80 4.24 -8.70
CA GLU A 48 -1.70 3.63 -7.72
C GLU A 48 -1.26 3.96 -6.30
N ALA A 49 0.04 3.86 -6.03
CA ALA A 49 0.63 4.23 -4.75
C ALA A 49 0.36 5.70 -4.42
N GLN A 50 0.55 6.62 -5.38
CA GLN A 50 0.25 8.03 -5.20
C GLN A 50 -1.23 8.27 -4.88
N ALA A 51 -2.15 7.63 -5.62
CA ALA A 51 -3.59 7.78 -5.41
C ALA A 51 -4.02 7.33 -4.01
N ILE A 52 -3.42 6.26 -3.47
CA ILE A 52 -3.66 5.76 -2.12
C ILE A 52 -3.00 6.66 -1.08
N ALA A 53 -1.74 7.05 -1.27
CA ALA A 53 -0.98 7.89 -0.33
C ALA A 53 -1.65 9.25 -0.10
N VAL A 54 -2.11 9.92 -1.15
CA VAL A 54 -2.86 11.18 -1.07
C VAL A 54 -4.06 11.06 -0.14
N LYS A 55 -4.82 9.95 -0.25
CA LYS A 55 -5.99 9.71 0.60
C LYS A 55 -5.61 9.36 2.03
N LEU A 56 -4.60 8.52 2.24
CA LEU A 56 -4.11 8.17 3.58
C LEU A 56 -3.58 9.39 4.34
N SER A 57 -2.93 10.31 3.63
CA SER A 57 -2.41 11.55 4.20
C SER A 57 -3.46 12.67 4.33
N ASN A 58 -4.73 12.39 4.01
CA ASN A 58 -5.82 13.37 4.00
C ASN A 58 -5.52 14.64 3.15
N ILE A 59 -4.71 14.50 2.12
CA ILE A 59 -4.40 15.59 1.19
C ILE A 59 -5.57 15.74 0.22
N VAL A 60 -6.05 16.98 0.08
CA VAL A 60 -7.07 17.34 -0.92
C VAL A 60 -6.36 17.89 -2.16
N PRO A 61 -6.33 17.14 -3.27
CA PRO A 61 -5.72 17.63 -4.50
C PRO A 61 -6.54 18.78 -5.10
N PRO A 62 -5.93 19.74 -5.83
CA PRO A 62 -6.64 20.88 -6.43
C PRO A 62 -7.66 20.43 -7.49
N ARG A 63 -7.52 19.25 -8.06
CA ARG A 63 -8.49 18.61 -8.95
C ARG A 63 -8.67 17.16 -8.54
N PRO A 64 -9.90 16.58 -8.67
CA PRO A 64 -10.17 15.19 -8.35
C PRO A 64 -9.29 14.25 -9.14
N LEU A 65 -8.71 13.25 -8.49
CA LEU A 65 -8.08 12.11 -9.13
C LEU A 65 -9.16 11.14 -9.67
N ALA A 66 -8.77 10.14 -10.46
CA ALA A 66 -9.72 9.18 -11.05
C ALA A 66 -10.62 8.49 -10.01
N HIS A 67 -10.03 8.05 -8.89
CA HIS A 67 -10.80 7.39 -7.83
C HIS A 67 -11.68 8.38 -7.03
N ASP A 68 -11.32 9.66 -6.94
CA ASP A 68 -12.18 10.70 -6.35
C ASP A 68 -13.41 10.93 -7.24
N LEU A 69 -13.19 10.97 -8.57
CA LEU A 69 -14.28 11.09 -9.54
C LEU A 69 -15.22 9.88 -9.47
N MET A 70 -14.67 8.65 -9.42
CA MET A 70 -15.47 7.42 -9.29
C MET A 70 -16.31 7.45 -8.01
N ALA A 71 -15.72 7.80 -6.87
CA ALA A 71 -16.47 7.91 -5.61
C ALA A 71 -17.56 8.97 -5.68
N SER A 72 -17.29 10.11 -6.36
CA SER A 72 -18.33 11.14 -6.59
C SER A 72 -19.44 10.66 -7.49
N MET A 73 -19.13 9.84 -8.52
CA MET A 73 -20.15 9.21 -9.37
C MET A 73 -21.03 8.22 -8.57
N TYR A 74 -20.41 7.40 -7.71
CA TYR A 74 -21.19 6.51 -6.83
C TYR A 74 -22.19 7.29 -6.00
N HIS A 75 -21.73 8.35 -5.34
CA HIS A 75 -22.61 9.20 -4.54
C HIS A 75 -23.69 9.87 -5.38
N ALA A 76 -23.35 10.44 -6.55
CA ALA A 76 -24.29 11.16 -7.41
C ALA A 76 -25.39 10.26 -7.98
N PHE A 77 -25.13 8.96 -8.18
CA PHE A 77 -26.07 7.98 -8.74
C PHE A 77 -26.66 7.04 -7.69
N GLY A 78 -26.51 7.31 -6.41
CA GLY A 78 -27.06 6.48 -5.33
C GLY A 78 -26.46 5.07 -5.29
N ILE A 79 -25.18 4.92 -5.67
CA ILE A 79 -24.49 3.65 -5.63
C ILE A 79 -23.65 3.60 -4.35
N SER A 80 -23.76 2.49 -3.61
CA SER A 80 -22.91 2.20 -2.46
C SER A 80 -21.86 1.15 -2.84
N LEU A 81 -20.63 1.36 -2.42
CA LEU A 81 -19.61 0.30 -2.37
C LEU A 81 -19.74 -0.37 -1.01
N ASP A 82 -20.32 -1.57 -0.98
CA ASP A 82 -20.65 -2.28 0.26
C ASP A 82 -19.41 -2.93 0.86
N GLU A 83 -18.58 -3.55 0.01
CA GLU A 83 -17.30 -4.13 0.40
C GLU A 83 -16.35 -4.27 -0.79
N VAL A 84 -15.05 -4.36 -0.47
CA VAL A 84 -14.01 -4.84 -1.36
C VAL A 84 -13.60 -6.23 -0.90
N PHE A 85 -13.57 -7.20 -1.83
CA PHE A 85 -13.19 -8.56 -1.51
C PHE A 85 -11.99 -9.02 -2.35
N ILE A 86 -10.85 -9.26 -1.71
CA ILE A 86 -9.66 -9.86 -2.33
C ILE A 86 -9.87 -11.37 -2.27
N TYR A 87 -10.37 -11.92 -3.38
CA TYR A 87 -10.89 -13.30 -3.41
C TYR A 87 -9.88 -14.34 -3.91
N ARG A 88 -8.84 -13.91 -4.62
CA ARG A 88 -7.88 -14.83 -5.24
C ARG A 88 -6.47 -14.25 -5.26
N PHE A 89 -5.48 -15.15 -5.14
CA PHE A 89 -4.08 -14.90 -5.44
C PHE A 89 -3.59 -15.98 -6.41
N HIS A 90 -3.11 -15.57 -7.57
CA HIS A 90 -2.64 -16.47 -8.62
C HIS A 90 -1.50 -15.83 -9.40
N ASP A 91 -0.42 -16.58 -9.60
CA ASP A 91 0.78 -16.14 -10.35
C ASP A 91 1.35 -14.79 -9.88
N GLY A 92 1.37 -14.58 -8.55
CA GLY A 92 1.88 -13.33 -7.96
C GLY A 92 0.90 -12.16 -8.00
N VAL A 93 -0.32 -12.34 -8.53
CA VAL A 93 -1.33 -11.29 -8.71
C VAL A 93 -2.52 -11.52 -7.78
N PHE A 94 -2.88 -10.49 -7.03
CA PHE A 94 -4.13 -10.46 -6.26
C PHE A 94 -5.28 -10.01 -7.17
N GLN A 95 -6.41 -10.71 -7.08
CA GLN A 95 -7.66 -10.38 -7.77
C GLN A 95 -8.70 -9.96 -6.75
N SER A 96 -9.43 -8.90 -7.08
CA SER A 96 -10.38 -8.27 -6.17
C SER A 96 -11.71 -7.99 -6.85
N GLU A 97 -12.75 -7.96 -6.06
CA GLU A 97 -14.10 -7.62 -6.45
C GLU A 97 -14.59 -6.41 -5.67
N LEU A 98 -15.35 -5.56 -6.37
CA LEU A 98 -16.15 -4.48 -5.80
C LEU A 98 -17.60 -4.96 -5.69
N HIS A 99 -18.12 -5.06 -4.50
CA HIS A 99 -19.53 -5.36 -4.26
C HIS A 99 -20.28 -4.04 -4.15
N LEU A 100 -21.10 -3.76 -5.14
CA LEU A 100 -21.83 -2.52 -5.28
C LEU A 100 -23.33 -2.76 -5.17
N SER A 101 -24.04 -1.85 -4.52
CA SER A 101 -25.50 -1.87 -4.45
C SER A 101 -26.09 -0.51 -4.78
N SER A 102 -27.33 -0.52 -5.25
CA SER A 102 -28.22 0.62 -5.38
C SER A 102 -29.63 0.19 -4.96
N ASP A 103 -30.60 1.09 -4.96
CA ASP A 103 -31.97 0.78 -4.57
C ASP A 103 -32.57 -0.41 -5.36
N ASP A 104 -32.18 -0.55 -6.62
CA ASP A 104 -32.82 -1.51 -7.55
C ASP A 104 -31.99 -2.80 -7.73
N ARG A 105 -30.69 -2.81 -7.42
CA ARG A 105 -29.84 -3.96 -7.77
C ARG A 105 -28.52 -3.97 -7.00
N SER A 106 -27.92 -5.17 -6.95
CA SER A 106 -26.53 -5.38 -6.53
C SER A 106 -25.72 -5.94 -7.69
N VAL A 107 -24.45 -5.51 -7.78
CA VAL A 107 -23.51 -5.90 -8.84
C VAL A 107 -22.15 -6.18 -8.24
N VAL A 108 -21.48 -7.21 -8.73
CA VAL A 108 -20.09 -7.52 -8.40
C VAL A 108 -19.23 -7.23 -9.63
N LEU A 109 -18.21 -6.39 -9.46
CA LEU A 109 -17.28 -6.02 -10.54
C LEU A 109 -15.87 -6.49 -10.22
N ASP A 110 -15.22 -7.10 -11.18
CA ASP A 110 -13.79 -7.40 -11.11
C ASP A 110 -12.95 -6.12 -11.09
N SER A 111 -11.89 -6.12 -10.31
CA SER A 111 -11.03 -4.95 -10.13
C SER A 111 -9.61 -5.34 -9.78
N ARG A 112 -8.64 -4.51 -10.17
CA ARG A 112 -7.29 -4.61 -9.60
C ARG A 112 -7.36 -4.24 -8.11
N THR A 113 -6.58 -4.95 -7.28
CA THR A 113 -6.59 -4.74 -5.84
C THR A 113 -6.21 -3.30 -5.44
N SER A 114 -5.30 -2.66 -6.16
CA SER A 114 -4.91 -1.25 -5.95
C SER A 114 -6.07 -0.29 -6.14
N ASP A 115 -6.88 -0.47 -7.21
CA ASP A 115 -8.04 0.39 -7.49
C ASP A 115 -9.16 0.15 -6.48
N ALA A 116 -9.40 -1.12 -6.15
CA ALA A 116 -10.38 -1.49 -5.14
C ALA A 116 -10.06 -0.86 -3.77
N VAL A 117 -8.81 -0.93 -3.33
CA VAL A 117 -8.37 -0.31 -2.07
C VAL A 117 -8.45 1.23 -2.15
N ALA A 118 -8.06 1.83 -3.29
CA ALA A 118 -8.15 3.27 -3.47
C ALA A 118 -9.60 3.80 -3.39
N LEU A 119 -10.56 3.00 -3.89
CA LEU A 119 -11.99 3.29 -3.78
C LEU A 119 -12.51 3.06 -2.35
N ALA A 120 -12.14 1.94 -1.72
CA ALA A 120 -12.52 1.64 -0.33
C ALA A 120 -12.12 2.77 0.62
N LEU A 121 -10.90 3.29 0.48
CA LEU A 121 -10.43 4.43 1.30
C LEU A 121 -11.26 5.71 1.10
N ARG A 122 -11.87 5.89 -0.07
CA ARG A 122 -12.69 7.07 -0.39
C ARG A 122 -14.14 6.95 0.03
N THR A 123 -14.68 5.76 -0.08
CA THR A 123 -16.07 5.46 0.26
C THR A 123 -16.26 5.03 1.71
N GLY A 124 -15.17 4.63 2.39
CA GLY A 124 -15.23 4.05 3.73
C GLY A 124 -15.65 2.56 3.74
N ALA A 125 -15.68 1.92 2.56
CA ALA A 125 -16.06 0.52 2.45
C ALA A 125 -15.04 -0.40 3.15
N PRO A 126 -15.49 -1.48 3.80
CA PRO A 126 -14.60 -2.46 4.41
C PRO A 126 -13.89 -3.29 3.34
N ILE A 127 -12.67 -3.71 3.66
CA ILE A 127 -11.85 -4.58 2.80
C ILE A 127 -11.75 -5.94 3.46
N PHE A 128 -11.99 -6.99 2.68
CA PHE A 128 -11.92 -8.37 3.15
C PHE A 128 -11.03 -9.22 2.25
N THR A 129 -10.54 -10.32 2.82
CA THR A 129 -9.90 -11.43 2.10
C THR A 129 -10.33 -12.75 2.73
N THR A 130 -9.81 -13.86 2.21
CA THR A 130 -9.99 -15.17 2.84
C THR A 130 -8.87 -15.48 3.81
N ARG A 131 -9.13 -16.28 4.84
CA ARG A 131 -8.11 -16.80 5.74
C ARG A 131 -7.00 -17.55 4.99
N HIS A 132 -7.36 -18.25 3.93
CA HIS A 132 -6.40 -18.97 3.09
C HIS A 132 -5.41 -18.02 2.40
N ILE A 133 -5.88 -16.94 1.75
CA ILE A 133 -5.01 -15.95 1.10
C ILE A 133 -4.11 -15.30 2.15
N LEU A 134 -4.69 -14.89 3.27
CA LEU A 134 -3.95 -14.24 4.35
C LEU A 134 -2.79 -15.11 4.86
N THR A 135 -3.01 -16.40 5.07
CA THR A 135 -1.97 -17.31 5.59
C THR A 135 -0.95 -17.73 4.54
N THR A 136 -1.35 -17.78 3.26
CA THR A 136 -0.48 -18.20 2.15
C THR A 136 0.43 -17.07 1.67
N THR A 137 -0.08 -15.84 1.60
CA THR A 137 0.66 -14.70 1.05
C THR A 137 1.17 -13.74 2.11
N GLY A 138 0.59 -13.78 3.32
CA GLY A 138 0.92 -12.90 4.40
C GLY A 138 2.13 -13.34 5.21
N PHE A 139 2.75 -12.40 5.88
CA PHE A 139 3.80 -12.64 6.86
C PHE A 139 3.33 -12.20 8.26
N LYS A 140 3.87 -12.86 9.29
CA LYS A 140 3.55 -12.53 10.68
C LYS A 140 4.24 -11.24 11.10
N SER A 141 3.47 -10.28 11.58
CA SER A 141 4.01 -9.07 12.19
C SER A 141 4.37 -9.34 13.65
N LYS A 142 5.57 -8.96 14.07
CA LYS A 142 6.00 -9.08 15.47
C LYS A 142 5.47 -7.97 16.38
N GLU A 143 4.84 -6.96 15.83
CA GLU A 143 4.34 -5.79 16.56
C GLU A 143 2.82 -5.87 16.69
N LYS A 144 2.35 -6.04 17.93
CA LYS A 144 0.97 -5.73 18.34
C LYS A 144 0.87 -4.22 18.49
N GLY A 145 0.26 -3.55 17.52
CA GLY A 145 -0.06 -2.13 17.64
C GLY A 145 -0.17 -1.48 16.25
N LEU A 146 -1.32 -0.89 16.00
CA LEU A 146 -1.52 0.12 14.96
C LEU A 146 -0.69 1.35 15.33
N GLU A 147 0.55 1.41 14.90
CA GLU A 147 1.22 2.70 14.84
C GLU A 147 0.93 3.32 13.47
N SER A 148 0.32 4.49 13.56
CA SER A 148 -0.16 5.37 12.51
C SER A 148 0.81 5.53 11.33
N ALA A 149 0.21 5.75 10.15
CA ALA A 149 0.84 5.95 8.85
C ALA A 149 1.90 7.07 8.77
N ASP A 150 2.06 7.86 9.83
CA ASP A 150 3.05 8.96 9.91
C ASP A 150 4.51 8.50 10.02
N ALA A 151 4.75 7.18 10.10
CA ALA A 151 6.07 6.61 10.33
C ALA A 151 6.84 6.23 9.05
N VAL A 152 6.24 6.33 7.85
CA VAL A 152 6.84 5.76 6.64
C VAL A 152 7.79 6.74 5.94
N ASP A 153 7.55 8.04 6.02
CA ASP A 153 8.36 9.05 5.33
C ASP A 153 9.64 9.42 6.13
N SER A 154 9.50 9.52 7.45
CA SER A 154 10.62 9.93 8.32
C SER A 154 11.64 8.81 8.61
N ARG A 155 11.24 7.52 8.57
CA ARG A 155 12.14 6.40 8.95
C ARG A 155 13.12 5.98 7.85
N HIS A 156 12.86 6.31 6.59
CA HIS A 156 13.81 5.98 5.52
C HIS A 156 14.97 6.98 5.48
N VAL A 157 14.69 8.26 5.69
CA VAL A 157 15.70 9.31 5.85
C VAL A 157 16.51 9.07 7.12
N VAL A 158 15.85 8.81 8.26
CA VAL A 158 16.51 8.49 9.55
C VAL A 158 17.38 7.22 9.50
N LYS A 159 17.07 6.27 8.58
CA LYS A 159 17.91 5.08 8.42
C LYS A 159 19.18 5.36 7.63
N LEU A 160 19.15 6.21 6.62
CA LEU A 160 20.32 6.61 5.84
C LEU A 160 21.28 7.47 6.68
N GLU A 161 20.77 8.31 7.56
CA GLU A 161 21.58 9.12 8.49
C GLU A 161 22.41 8.30 9.48
N ARG A 162 22.06 7.05 9.73
CA ARG A 162 22.79 6.15 10.64
C ARG A 162 24.01 5.48 9.99
N TYR A 163 24.12 5.49 8.66
CA TYR A 163 25.24 4.88 7.96
C TYR A 163 26.42 5.85 7.88
N ALA A 164 27.64 5.32 7.94
CA ALA A 164 28.86 6.09 7.68
C ALA A 164 28.88 6.57 6.22
N VAL A 165 29.59 7.68 5.96
CA VAL A 165 29.67 8.25 4.60
C VAL A 165 30.20 7.23 3.60
N GLU A 166 31.17 6.42 4.01
CA GLU A 166 31.78 5.37 3.18
C GLU A 166 30.78 4.25 2.81
N GLU A 167 29.85 3.94 3.72
CA GLU A 167 28.80 2.95 3.45
C GLU A 167 27.73 3.50 2.50
N LEU A 168 27.37 4.78 2.68
CA LEU A 168 26.45 5.48 1.79
C LEU A 168 27.02 5.61 0.37
N GLU A 169 28.32 5.84 0.22
CA GLU A 169 28.99 5.89 -1.09
C GLU A 169 28.97 4.53 -1.80
N LYS A 170 29.16 3.43 -1.06
CA LYS A 170 29.02 2.08 -1.61
C LYS A 170 27.58 1.77 -2.03
N MET A 171 26.60 2.25 -1.27
CA MET A 171 25.18 2.12 -1.62
C MET A 171 24.84 2.95 -2.85
N LEU A 172 25.39 4.18 -2.95
CA LEU A 172 25.23 5.06 -4.10
C LEU A 172 25.75 4.42 -5.38
N SER A 173 26.96 3.85 -5.34
CA SER A 173 27.57 3.17 -6.49
C SER A 173 26.69 2.00 -6.99
N LYS A 174 26.16 1.19 -6.05
CA LYS A 174 25.24 0.08 -6.41
C LYS A 174 23.93 0.56 -6.99
N CYS A 175 23.38 1.68 -6.51
CA CYS A 175 22.17 2.26 -7.07
C CYS A 175 22.39 2.80 -8.49
N VAL A 176 23.54 3.41 -8.75
CA VAL A 176 23.94 3.90 -10.08
C VAL A 176 24.14 2.73 -11.05
N GLU A 177 24.82 1.64 -10.63
CA GLU A 177 24.98 0.43 -11.45
C GLU A 177 23.66 -0.24 -11.83
N ARG A 178 22.62 -0.06 -10.99
CA ARG A 178 21.26 -0.60 -11.19
C ARG A 178 20.30 0.38 -11.82
N GLU A 179 20.79 1.56 -12.22
CA GLU A 179 19.99 2.65 -12.80
C GLU A 179 18.85 3.16 -11.86
N GLU A 180 18.99 2.96 -10.54
CA GLU A 180 18.06 3.41 -9.50
C GLU A 180 18.32 4.90 -9.16
N TYR A 181 18.14 5.79 -10.12
CA TYR A 181 18.58 7.20 -10.04
C TYR A 181 17.89 8.01 -8.94
N GLU A 182 16.62 7.75 -8.64
CA GLU A 182 15.90 8.44 -7.57
C GLU A 182 16.49 8.09 -6.20
N ARG A 183 16.75 6.82 -5.96
CA ARG A 183 17.39 6.35 -4.72
C ARG A 183 18.84 6.82 -4.61
N ALA A 184 19.54 6.86 -5.72
CA ALA A 184 20.89 7.44 -5.80
C ALA A 184 20.87 8.93 -5.41
N ALA A 185 19.86 9.69 -5.86
CA ALA A 185 19.69 11.10 -5.51
C ALA A 185 19.41 11.31 -4.01
N GLU A 186 18.59 10.46 -3.37
CA GLU A 186 18.34 10.52 -1.92
C GLU A 186 19.61 10.24 -1.11
N ILE A 187 20.34 9.16 -1.44
CA ILE A 187 21.60 8.80 -0.78
C ILE A 187 22.61 9.93 -0.92
N LYS A 188 22.71 10.53 -2.10
CA LYS A 188 23.62 11.64 -2.36
C LYS A 188 23.28 12.86 -1.51
N ARG A 189 22.00 13.22 -1.34
CA ARG A 189 21.57 14.32 -0.45
C ARG A 189 22.02 14.10 0.99
N VAL A 190 21.91 12.86 1.50
CA VAL A 190 22.33 12.54 2.87
C VAL A 190 23.84 12.60 3.01
N ILE A 191 24.60 12.16 2.00
CA ILE A 191 26.07 12.30 1.98
C ILE A 191 26.47 13.77 2.01
N ASP A 192 25.84 14.60 1.18
CA ASP A 192 26.17 16.03 1.08
C ASP A 192 25.85 16.76 2.40
N ALA A 193 24.71 16.46 3.03
CA ALA A 193 24.34 16.99 4.34
C ALA A 193 25.37 16.62 5.43
N LYS A 194 25.79 15.33 5.50
CA LYS A 194 26.80 14.86 6.46
C LYS A 194 28.19 15.44 6.25
N ARG A 195 28.53 15.82 5.03
CA ARG A 195 29.80 16.49 4.72
C ARG A 195 29.77 17.97 5.09
N ALA A 196 28.61 18.63 4.97
CA ALA A 196 28.43 20.00 5.42
C ALA A 196 28.56 20.12 6.94
N ASP A 197 27.93 19.22 7.71
CA ASP A 197 28.01 19.18 9.19
C ASP A 197 29.42 18.86 9.75
N LYS A 198 30.33 18.31 8.95
CA LYS A 198 31.71 18.04 9.35
C LYS A 198 32.66 19.20 9.09
N GLN A 199 32.21 20.28 8.44
CA GLN A 199 33.04 21.44 8.09
C GLN A 199 32.78 22.67 8.98
N GLU A 200 31.82 22.58 9.92
CA GLU A 200 31.63 23.52 11.03
C GLU A 200 32.26 22.95 12.31
#